data_34a341deeaf037816cc9dbee4499e858
#
_entry.id   34a341deeaf037816cc9dbee4499e858
#
_cell.length_a   1.000
_cell.length_b   1.000
_cell.length_c   1.000
_cell.angle_alpha   90.00
_cell.angle_beta   90.00
_cell.angle_gamma   90.00
#
_symmetry.space_group_name_H-M   'P 1'
#
loop_
_entity.id
_entity.type
_entity.pdbx_description
1 polymer ?
#
loop_
_entity_poly.entity_id
_entity_poly.type
_entity_poly.pdbx_seq_one_letter_code
_entity_poly.pdbx_strand_id
1 'polypeptide(L)'
;MAGQNRRSVLRGAGAVVAGFASGAALTGAQEVKAASERRAPDLILRNGRVYTSDDAMPRAEAFAISLGRFVAVGSTADVMNLKGRDTQVIDAAGRTVFAGFIDAHTHPAWGGVSEITSVNCDQPSIVDIQRVIRERAAKTPPGQWVMGFKYDDTKVREKRRLRREDLDAAAPNHPVAINHRGGHLSWYNSRAFALAGITMATPDPEGGAFYRRDGQLDGGVAEKANEVFAKIAPRESTREQRQQGVALMSKLMTAAGLTSVTDAECSPGYVTAYQDAYHAGEMAFRVYVMVQGYAPIYAHLKDAGVYGGLGDDNLRIGGVKFLADGSAQERTMRMSTPYVGRPNDFGILTMTQDEIDHAAMEAEKYRFQIGIHANGDVAIDMVLKAYEKVKAQGARPNYRPRIEHCSLVNPDLLKRIKAVGAIPLPFYTYAHYHGDKWVEYGPEKMQWMFAHRSFLDYGIPVAPASDYIPGPFEPLMALQSMVTRKDYAGRVWGPNQRITLPEAVKICTMGGAYASYEEKIKGSITAGKLGDFVMLDKDPHETDPDAIKHIPVVRTVVGGKTVHSL
;
A
#
# COMPACT_ATOMS: atom_id res chain seq x y z
N MET A 1 -62.41 -31.66 23.73
CA MET A 1 -61.60 -32.66 23.03
C MET A 1 -60.24 -32.09 22.80
N ALA A 2 -59.33 -32.58 23.61
CA ALA A 2 -57.90 -32.79 23.50
C ALA A 2 -57.09 -31.80 22.71
N GLY A 3 -56.50 -30.83 23.40
CA GLY A 3 -55.32 -30.10 22.99
C GLY A 3 -54.04 -30.88 23.29
N GLN A 4 -53.35 -31.39 22.30
CA GLN A 4 -52.07 -32.01 22.46
C GLN A 4 -50.95 -30.95 22.61
N ASN A 5 -50.20 -31.10 23.68
CA ASN A 5 -49.19 -30.19 24.16
C ASN A 5 -47.94 -30.25 23.31
N ARG A 6 -47.61 -29.19 22.55
CA ARG A 6 -46.46 -29.04 21.66
C ARG A 6 -45.07 -29.05 22.36
N ARG A 7 -45.05 -29.17 23.68
CA ARG A 7 -43.79 -29.14 24.49
C ARG A 7 -43.11 -30.50 24.66
N SER A 8 -43.71 -31.60 24.34
CA SER A 8 -43.13 -32.94 24.53
C SER A 8 -42.37 -33.47 23.29
N VAL A 9 -42.56 -32.90 22.11
CA VAL A 9 -41.88 -33.35 20.86
C VAL A 9 -40.49 -32.76 20.70
N LEU A 10 -40.17 -31.64 21.36
CA LEU A 10 -38.87 -30.98 21.27
C LEU A 10 -37.79 -31.53 22.24
N ARG A 11 -38.15 -32.37 23.19
CA ARG A 11 -37.19 -32.98 24.10
C ARG A 11 -36.58 -34.31 23.64
N GLY A 12 -37.17 -34.93 22.64
CA GLY A 12 -36.68 -36.21 22.11
C GLY A 12 -35.69 -36.06 20.91
N ALA A 13 -35.73 -34.94 20.20
CA ALA A 13 -34.85 -34.72 19.04
C ALA A 13 -33.49 -34.12 19.37
N GLY A 14 -33.32 -33.49 20.55
CA GLY A 14 -32.11 -32.81 20.94
C GLY A 14 -30.96 -33.75 21.42
N ALA A 15 -31.29 -34.95 21.88
CA ALA A 15 -30.31 -35.88 22.44
C ALA A 15 -29.64 -36.80 21.40
N VAL A 16 -30.27 -36.99 20.22
CA VAL A 16 -29.73 -37.89 19.17
C VAL A 16 -28.82 -37.11 18.21
N VAL A 17 -29.02 -35.79 18.04
CA VAL A 17 -28.15 -34.96 17.16
C VAL A 17 -26.81 -34.60 17.81
N ALA A 18 -26.77 -34.49 19.15
CA ALA A 18 -25.51 -34.17 19.84
C ALA A 18 -24.51 -35.35 19.91
N GLY A 19 -24.98 -36.59 19.81
CA GLY A 19 -24.13 -37.80 19.84
C GLY A 19 -23.43 -38.13 18.52
N PHE A 20 -24.05 -37.75 17.37
CA PHE A 20 -23.47 -38.03 16.05
C PHE A 20 -22.54 -36.92 15.55
N ALA A 21 -22.69 -35.67 15.99
CA ALA A 21 -21.84 -34.57 15.55
C ALA A 21 -20.44 -34.57 16.21
N SER A 22 -20.31 -35.09 17.42
CA SER A 22 -19.01 -35.12 18.12
C SER A 22 -18.10 -36.28 17.71
N GLY A 23 -18.65 -37.42 17.29
CA GLY A 23 -17.86 -38.55 16.80
C GLY A 23 -17.35 -38.41 15.38
N ALA A 24 -18.17 -37.86 14.47
CA ALA A 24 -17.81 -37.66 13.08
C ALA A 24 -16.84 -36.48 12.86
N ALA A 25 -16.95 -35.42 13.68
CA ALA A 25 -16.03 -34.26 13.60
C ALA A 25 -14.62 -34.59 14.10
N LEU A 26 -14.50 -35.46 15.12
CA LEU A 26 -13.18 -35.90 15.64
C LEU A 26 -12.47 -36.88 14.70
N THR A 27 -13.21 -37.79 14.05
CA THR A 27 -12.63 -38.72 13.07
C THR A 27 -12.25 -37.99 11.77
N GLY A 28 -13.07 -37.09 11.27
CA GLY A 28 -12.76 -36.30 10.08
C GLY A 28 -11.54 -35.39 10.25
N ALA A 29 -11.38 -34.73 11.40
CA ALA A 29 -10.22 -33.90 11.70
C ALA A 29 -8.94 -34.73 11.89
N GLN A 30 -9.03 -35.93 12.47
CA GLN A 30 -7.90 -36.85 12.58
C GLN A 30 -7.53 -37.49 11.22
N GLU A 31 -8.51 -37.83 10.39
CA GLU A 31 -8.25 -38.35 9.03
C GLU A 31 -7.67 -37.29 8.10
N VAL A 32 -8.14 -36.04 8.17
CA VAL A 32 -7.57 -34.91 7.42
C VAL A 32 -6.14 -34.62 7.90
N LYS A 33 -5.87 -34.64 9.19
CA LYS A 33 -4.52 -34.48 9.75
C LYS A 33 -3.61 -35.64 9.36
N ALA A 34 -4.07 -36.90 9.47
CA ALA A 34 -3.31 -38.08 9.04
C ALA A 34 -3.10 -38.15 7.52
N ALA A 35 -4.05 -37.66 6.72
CA ALA A 35 -3.91 -37.56 5.27
C ALA A 35 -2.92 -36.46 4.85
N SER A 36 -2.91 -35.31 5.56
CA SER A 36 -1.95 -34.24 5.32
C SER A 36 -0.51 -34.65 5.71
N GLU A 37 -0.36 -35.45 6.74
CA GLU A 37 0.94 -36.00 7.17
C GLU A 37 1.50 -37.06 6.21
N ARG A 38 0.67 -37.65 5.32
CA ARG A 38 1.07 -38.68 4.34
C ARG A 38 1.22 -38.15 2.92
N ARG A 39 0.79 -36.93 2.64
CA ARG A 39 0.88 -36.35 1.30
C ARG A 39 2.27 -35.78 1.05
N ALA A 40 2.92 -36.23 0.00
CA ALA A 40 4.15 -35.61 -0.46
C ALA A 40 3.92 -34.14 -0.81
N PRO A 41 4.88 -33.25 -0.55
CA PRO A 41 4.77 -31.83 -0.87
C PRO A 41 4.62 -31.60 -2.38
N ASP A 42 3.87 -30.57 -2.73
CA ASP A 42 3.69 -30.15 -4.12
C ASP A 42 4.99 -29.53 -4.68
N LEU A 43 5.75 -28.81 -3.82
CA LEU A 43 6.99 -28.14 -4.18
C LEU A 43 8.03 -28.28 -3.06
N ILE A 44 9.29 -28.50 -3.43
CA ILE A 44 10.47 -28.36 -2.57
C ILE A 44 11.43 -27.36 -3.20
N LEU A 45 11.89 -26.36 -2.41
CA LEU A 45 13.08 -25.59 -2.72
C LEU A 45 14.26 -26.13 -1.90
N ARG A 46 15.42 -26.33 -2.55
CA ARG A 46 16.65 -26.83 -1.93
C ARG A 46 17.86 -25.98 -2.28
N ASN A 47 18.96 -26.17 -1.55
CA ASN A 47 20.26 -25.51 -1.79
C ASN A 47 20.16 -23.99 -1.82
N GLY A 48 19.30 -23.38 -0.99
CA GLY A 48 19.11 -21.94 -0.92
C GLY A 48 19.81 -21.31 0.29
N ARG A 49 20.08 -20.01 0.20
CA ARG A 49 20.36 -19.16 1.38
C ARG A 49 19.03 -18.58 1.85
N VAL A 50 18.29 -19.33 2.67
CA VAL A 50 16.93 -18.96 3.07
C VAL A 50 16.95 -18.11 4.33
N TYR A 51 16.50 -16.86 4.21
CA TYR A 51 16.26 -15.93 5.31
C TYR A 51 14.78 -15.98 5.65
N THR A 52 14.43 -16.62 6.75
CA THR A 52 13.05 -17.01 7.02
C THR A 52 12.16 -15.88 7.53
N SER A 53 12.72 -14.81 8.08
CA SER A 53 12.02 -13.79 8.89
C SER A 53 11.31 -14.37 10.12
N ASP A 54 11.72 -15.56 10.57
CA ASP A 54 11.29 -16.22 11.80
C ASP A 54 12.43 -16.19 12.83
N ASP A 55 12.19 -15.53 13.97
CA ASP A 55 13.24 -15.36 15.01
C ASP A 55 13.65 -16.69 15.65
N ALA A 56 12.78 -17.72 15.63
CA ALA A 56 13.08 -19.05 16.15
C ALA A 56 13.99 -19.87 15.20
N MET A 57 13.94 -19.61 13.90
CA MET A 57 14.75 -20.27 12.88
C MET A 57 15.15 -19.25 11.80
N PRO A 58 16.08 -18.33 12.06
CA PRO A 58 16.36 -17.20 11.16
C PRO A 58 16.97 -17.61 9.81
N ARG A 59 17.51 -18.83 9.71
CA ARG A 59 18.18 -19.37 8.51
C ARG A 59 17.75 -20.79 8.22
N ALA A 60 17.65 -21.14 6.95
CA ALA A 60 17.46 -22.48 6.45
C ALA A 60 18.15 -22.65 5.10
N GLU A 61 18.18 -23.89 4.58
CA GLU A 61 18.69 -24.21 3.23
C GLU A 61 17.58 -24.63 2.28
N ALA A 62 16.46 -25.09 2.84
CA ALA A 62 15.38 -25.69 2.09
C ALA A 62 14.04 -25.54 2.81
N PHE A 63 12.96 -25.69 2.05
CA PHE A 63 11.61 -25.84 2.57
C PHE A 63 10.73 -26.66 1.61
N ALA A 64 9.63 -27.18 2.15
CA ALA A 64 8.60 -27.86 1.39
C ALA A 64 7.26 -27.14 1.50
N ILE A 65 6.50 -27.11 0.40
CA ILE A 65 5.15 -26.52 0.30
C ILE A 65 4.17 -27.62 -0.11
N SER A 66 3.04 -27.69 0.60
CA SER A 66 1.90 -28.51 0.25
C SER A 66 0.61 -27.69 0.42
N LEU A 67 -0.33 -27.81 -0.52
CA LEU A 67 -1.60 -27.09 -0.51
C LEU A 67 -1.41 -25.57 -0.29
N GLY A 68 -0.36 -25.02 -0.91
CA GLY A 68 -0.06 -23.59 -0.85
C GLY A 68 0.55 -23.08 0.48
N ARG A 69 0.96 -24.00 1.40
CA ARG A 69 1.55 -23.65 2.70
C ARG A 69 2.88 -24.33 2.92
N PHE A 70 3.79 -23.68 3.63
CA PHE A 70 5.01 -24.31 4.11
C PHE A 70 4.65 -25.47 5.06
N VAL A 71 5.19 -26.66 4.81
CA VAL A 71 4.98 -27.85 5.65
C VAL A 71 6.25 -28.29 6.36
N ALA A 72 7.42 -27.93 5.83
CA ALA A 72 8.72 -28.15 6.45
C ALA A 72 9.69 -27.04 6.06
N VAL A 73 10.59 -26.69 6.99
CA VAL A 73 11.69 -25.74 6.78
C VAL A 73 12.91 -26.29 7.51
N GLY A 74 14.09 -26.30 6.88
CA GLY A 74 15.29 -26.84 7.49
C GLY A 74 16.46 -27.03 6.53
N SER A 75 17.24 -28.10 6.77
CA SER A 75 18.35 -28.46 5.88
C SER A 75 17.85 -29.05 4.56
N THR A 76 18.67 -28.95 3.53
CA THR A 76 18.38 -29.61 2.23
C THR A 76 18.18 -31.13 2.39
N ALA A 77 18.99 -31.78 3.24
CA ALA A 77 18.90 -33.21 3.45
C ALA A 77 17.55 -33.62 4.08
N ASP A 78 17.14 -32.92 5.15
CA ASP A 78 15.88 -33.25 5.86
C ASP A 78 14.65 -33.01 4.99
N VAL A 79 14.61 -31.87 4.29
CA VAL A 79 13.46 -31.51 3.45
C VAL A 79 13.35 -32.41 2.21
N MET A 80 14.46 -32.82 1.62
CA MET A 80 14.46 -33.74 0.48
C MET A 80 13.95 -35.16 0.81
N ASN A 81 13.99 -35.59 2.08
CA ASN A 81 13.37 -36.82 2.54
C ASN A 81 11.85 -36.87 2.37
N LEU A 82 11.21 -35.68 2.23
CA LEU A 82 9.77 -35.55 2.02
C LEU A 82 9.37 -35.68 0.54
N LYS A 83 10.34 -35.72 -0.39
CA LYS A 83 10.08 -35.75 -1.83
C LYS A 83 9.27 -36.95 -2.24
N GLY A 84 8.14 -36.74 -2.88
CA GLY A 84 7.35 -37.73 -3.58
C GLY A 84 7.61 -37.76 -5.09
N ARG A 85 6.89 -38.65 -5.78
CA ARG A 85 7.03 -38.83 -7.23
C ARG A 85 6.72 -37.56 -8.02
N ASP A 86 5.65 -36.85 -7.62
CA ASP A 86 5.11 -35.72 -8.35
C ASP A 86 5.56 -34.36 -7.73
N THR A 87 6.47 -34.39 -6.74
CA THR A 87 6.99 -33.17 -6.09
C THR A 87 7.87 -32.41 -7.08
N GLN A 88 7.48 -31.17 -7.38
CA GLN A 88 8.34 -30.23 -8.10
C GLN A 88 9.53 -29.85 -7.23
N VAL A 89 10.75 -29.87 -7.77
CA VAL A 89 11.96 -29.46 -7.06
C VAL A 89 12.56 -28.23 -7.74
N ILE A 90 12.72 -27.16 -6.98
CA ILE A 90 13.47 -25.96 -7.37
C ILE A 90 14.83 -26.02 -6.70
N ASP A 91 15.89 -26.07 -7.50
CA ASP A 91 17.26 -25.90 -6.99
C ASP A 91 17.60 -24.40 -6.99
N ALA A 92 17.78 -23.84 -5.81
CA ALA A 92 18.15 -22.43 -5.67
C ALA A 92 19.61 -22.17 -6.05
N ALA A 93 20.45 -23.21 -6.15
CA ALA A 93 21.86 -23.11 -6.53
C ALA A 93 22.64 -22.04 -5.73
N GLY A 94 22.41 -21.97 -4.43
CA GLY A 94 23.03 -21.02 -3.52
C GLY A 94 22.44 -19.60 -3.55
N ARG A 95 21.38 -19.35 -4.33
CA ARG A 95 20.69 -18.06 -4.39
C ARG A 95 19.98 -17.72 -3.09
N THR A 96 19.78 -16.43 -2.89
CA THR A 96 19.12 -15.91 -1.71
C THR A 96 17.60 -15.99 -1.83
N VAL A 97 16.95 -16.44 -0.76
CA VAL A 97 15.50 -16.57 -0.68
C VAL A 97 14.98 -15.87 0.57
N PHE A 98 13.97 -15.02 0.38
CA PHE A 98 13.22 -14.37 1.46
C PHE A 98 11.75 -14.83 1.43
N ALA A 99 11.04 -14.66 2.56
CA ALA A 99 9.58 -14.62 2.51
C ALA A 99 9.14 -13.57 1.49
N GLY A 100 8.02 -13.79 0.83
CA GLY A 100 7.48 -12.85 -0.13
C GLY A 100 7.34 -11.46 0.45
N PHE A 101 7.83 -10.44 -0.26
CA PHE A 101 7.72 -9.06 0.20
C PHE A 101 6.26 -8.60 0.21
N ILE A 102 5.95 -7.72 1.14
CA ILE A 102 4.63 -7.15 1.36
C ILE A 102 4.73 -5.64 1.29
N ASP A 103 3.81 -5.01 0.55
CA ASP A 103 3.61 -3.57 0.57
C ASP A 103 2.30 -3.27 1.30
N ALA A 104 2.38 -2.66 2.47
CA ALA A 104 1.23 -2.44 3.32
C ALA A 104 0.46 -1.13 2.99
N HIS A 105 0.92 -0.33 2.03
CA HIS A 105 0.23 0.87 1.55
C HIS A 105 0.60 1.18 0.11
N THR A 106 -0.30 0.89 -0.81
CA THR A 106 -0.14 1.14 -2.25
C THR A 106 -1.52 1.31 -2.91
N HIS A 107 -1.58 1.67 -4.19
CA HIS A 107 -2.82 1.89 -4.95
C HIS A 107 -2.78 1.13 -6.29
N PRO A 108 -2.73 -0.22 -6.30
CA PRO A 108 -2.50 -0.98 -7.52
C PRO A 108 -3.63 -0.85 -8.53
N ALA A 109 -4.89 -0.85 -8.09
CA ALA A 109 -6.02 -0.76 -9.01
C ALA A 109 -6.06 0.60 -9.72
N TRP A 110 -5.89 1.70 -8.97
CA TRP A 110 -5.78 3.04 -9.56
C TRP A 110 -4.55 3.17 -10.45
N GLY A 111 -3.40 2.69 -9.99
CA GLY A 111 -2.15 2.71 -10.75
C GLY A 111 -2.27 1.98 -12.09
N GLY A 112 -2.84 0.79 -12.08
CA GLY A 112 -3.02 -0.01 -13.29
C GLY A 112 -3.95 0.63 -14.32
N VAL A 113 -5.06 1.22 -13.87
CA VAL A 113 -5.92 2.00 -14.76
C VAL A 113 -5.18 3.20 -15.34
N SER A 114 -4.40 3.91 -14.53
CA SER A 114 -3.61 5.05 -14.98
C SER A 114 -2.56 4.66 -16.03
N GLU A 115 -1.87 3.53 -15.86
CA GLU A 115 -0.92 3.00 -16.86
C GLU A 115 -1.59 2.69 -18.20
N ILE A 116 -2.85 2.24 -18.20
CA ILE A 116 -3.59 1.88 -19.43
C ILE A 116 -4.21 3.12 -20.09
N THR A 117 -4.79 4.03 -19.31
CA THR A 117 -5.67 5.09 -19.83
C THR A 117 -5.01 6.45 -19.97
N SER A 118 -3.97 6.75 -19.21
CA SER A 118 -3.36 8.07 -19.12
C SER A 118 -1.99 8.14 -19.79
N VAL A 119 -1.54 9.35 -20.07
CA VAL A 119 -0.19 9.62 -20.59
C VAL A 119 0.81 9.58 -19.44
N ASN A 120 1.86 8.80 -19.57
CA ASN A 120 2.95 8.80 -18.61
C ASN A 120 3.78 10.09 -18.75
N CYS A 121 3.66 10.99 -17.77
CA CYS A 121 4.35 12.27 -17.66
C CYS A 121 5.63 12.20 -16.81
N ASP A 122 6.12 11.02 -16.45
CA ASP A 122 7.45 10.81 -15.86
C ASP A 122 8.51 10.98 -16.97
N GLN A 123 8.72 12.20 -17.40
CA GLN A 123 9.56 12.58 -18.54
C GLN A 123 10.71 13.48 -18.07
N PRO A 124 11.86 13.48 -18.76
CA PRO A 124 13.05 14.23 -18.34
C PRO A 124 12.93 15.75 -18.52
N SER A 125 11.91 16.24 -19.27
CA SER A 125 11.72 17.67 -19.50
C SER A 125 10.27 18.03 -19.76
N ILE A 126 9.93 19.31 -19.58
CA ILE A 126 8.61 19.86 -19.94
C ILE A 126 8.34 19.71 -21.44
N VAL A 127 9.36 19.86 -22.28
CA VAL A 127 9.24 19.67 -23.74
C VAL A 127 8.87 18.22 -24.08
N ASP A 128 9.45 17.24 -23.37
CA ASP A 128 9.08 15.84 -23.56
C ASP A 128 7.67 15.55 -23.06
N ILE A 129 7.25 16.16 -21.94
CA ILE A 129 5.86 16.09 -21.46
C ILE A 129 4.90 16.65 -22.53
N GLN A 130 5.20 17.82 -23.07
CA GLN A 130 4.40 18.41 -24.16
C GLN A 130 4.33 17.50 -25.39
N ARG A 131 5.44 16.82 -25.74
CA ARG A 131 5.47 15.87 -26.86
C ARG A 131 4.50 14.71 -26.64
N VAL A 132 4.57 14.03 -25.49
CA VAL A 132 3.71 12.86 -25.20
C VAL A 132 2.23 13.26 -25.05
N ILE A 133 1.94 14.46 -24.54
CA ILE A 133 0.57 15.03 -24.51
C ILE A 133 0.07 15.29 -25.93
N ARG A 134 0.89 15.89 -26.80
CA ARG A 134 0.54 16.16 -28.20
C ARG A 134 0.28 14.88 -28.99
N GLU A 135 1.09 13.85 -28.77
CA GLU A 135 0.91 12.53 -29.40
C GLU A 135 -0.42 11.87 -28.97
N ARG A 136 -0.82 12.03 -27.71
CA ARG A 136 -2.12 11.56 -27.22
C ARG A 136 -3.26 12.41 -27.78
N ALA A 137 -3.13 13.73 -27.76
CA ALA A 137 -4.13 14.65 -28.29
C ALA A 137 -4.46 14.38 -29.77
N ALA A 138 -3.44 14.06 -30.58
CA ALA A 138 -3.62 13.70 -32.00
C ALA A 138 -4.45 12.41 -32.18
N LYS A 139 -4.56 11.56 -31.18
CA LYS A 139 -5.33 10.30 -31.21
C LYS A 139 -6.66 10.42 -30.44
N THR A 140 -6.92 11.57 -29.84
CA THR A 140 -8.13 11.83 -29.04
C THR A 140 -9.08 12.71 -29.85
N PRO A 141 -10.38 12.41 -29.92
CA PRO A 141 -11.35 13.26 -30.61
C PRO A 141 -11.34 14.69 -30.06
N PRO A 142 -11.42 15.74 -30.91
CA PRO A 142 -11.42 17.13 -30.46
C PRO A 142 -12.44 17.40 -29.35
N GLY A 143 -12.04 18.16 -28.33
CA GLY A 143 -12.88 18.50 -27.19
C GLY A 143 -12.92 17.44 -26.07
N GLN A 144 -12.45 16.23 -26.32
CA GLN A 144 -12.29 15.22 -25.26
C GLN A 144 -11.04 15.49 -24.45
N TRP A 145 -11.05 15.00 -23.20
CA TRP A 145 -9.96 15.20 -22.24
C TRP A 145 -8.69 14.41 -22.63
N VAL A 146 -7.53 15.04 -22.39
CA VAL A 146 -6.23 14.38 -22.37
C VAL A 146 -5.77 14.31 -20.92
N MET A 147 -5.66 13.09 -20.41
CA MET A 147 -5.26 12.83 -19.02
C MET A 147 -3.79 12.41 -18.97
N GLY A 148 -3.04 12.91 -18.00
CA GLY A 148 -1.67 12.49 -17.72
C GLY A 148 -1.45 12.22 -16.23
N PHE A 149 -0.42 11.44 -15.91
CA PHE A 149 -0.09 11.03 -14.55
C PHE A 149 1.42 10.90 -14.35
N LYS A 150 1.88 10.74 -13.11
CA LYS A 150 3.30 10.62 -12.74
C LYS A 150 4.16 11.87 -13.03
N TYR A 151 3.55 13.03 -13.27
CA TYR A 151 4.34 14.26 -13.36
C TYR A 151 5.06 14.55 -12.04
N ASP A 152 6.31 15.00 -12.13
CA ASP A 152 7.12 15.44 -10.97
C ASP A 152 7.99 16.64 -11.36
N ASP A 153 7.72 17.78 -10.73
CA ASP A 153 8.40 19.06 -11.01
C ASP A 153 9.91 19.01 -10.70
N THR A 154 10.34 18.14 -9.79
CA THR A 154 11.76 18.00 -9.42
C THR A 154 12.55 17.09 -10.37
N LYS A 155 11.85 16.28 -11.19
CA LYS A 155 12.48 15.35 -12.15
C LYS A 155 12.73 15.99 -13.51
N VAL A 156 12.07 17.09 -13.83
CA VAL A 156 12.26 17.80 -15.11
C VAL A 156 13.50 18.71 -15.09
N ARG A 157 14.20 18.78 -16.22
CA ARG A 157 15.44 19.58 -16.35
C ARG A 157 15.24 21.06 -16.10
N GLU A 158 14.05 21.60 -16.39
CA GLU A 158 13.72 23.00 -16.24
C GLU A 158 13.59 23.42 -14.75
N LYS A 159 13.56 22.47 -13.81
CA LYS A 159 13.46 22.71 -12.36
C LYS A 159 12.37 23.72 -11.99
N ARG A 160 11.26 23.67 -12.71
CA ARG A 160 10.06 24.46 -12.44
C ARG A 160 8.81 23.60 -12.59
N ARG A 161 7.74 24.05 -12.00
CA ARG A 161 6.41 23.46 -12.21
C ARG A 161 5.92 23.65 -13.64
N LEU A 162 5.05 22.71 -14.09
CA LEU A 162 4.21 22.92 -15.28
C LEU A 162 3.39 24.21 -15.10
N ARG A 163 3.07 24.83 -16.22
CA ARG A 163 2.22 26.00 -16.31
C ARG A 163 1.05 25.72 -17.22
N ARG A 164 -0.02 26.47 -17.05
CA ARG A 164 -1.19 26.42 -17.91
C ARG A 164 -0.81 26.56 -19.40
N GLU A 165 0.10 27.50 -19.69
CA GLU A 165 0.57 27.80 -21.04
C GLU A 165 1.36 26.62 -21.67
N ASP A 166 2.08 25.83 -20.87
CA ASP A 166 2.77 24.63 -21.34
C ASP A 166 1.77 23.61 -21.90
N LEU A 167 0.62 23.46 -21.21
CA LEU A 167 -0.43 22.53 -21.57
C LEU A 167 -1.30 23.05 -22.73
N ASP A 168 -1.56 24.37 -22.78
CA ASP A 168 -2.25 25.01 -23.90
C ASP A 168 -1.47 24.82 -25.21
N ALA A 169 -0.15 24.97 -25.18
CA ALA A 169 0.72 24.76 -26.34
C ALA A 169 0.79 23.29 -26.80
N ALA A 170 0.61 22.34 -25.86
CA ALA A 170 0.66 20.92 -26.19
C ALA A 170 -0.66 20.42 -26.81
N ALA A 171 -1.82 20.87 -26.30
CA ALA A 171 -3.14 20.39 -26.72
C ALA A 171 -4.20 21.51 -26.72
N PRO A 172 -4.12 22.49 -27.66
CA PRO A 172 -4.99 23.67 -27.66
C PRO A 172 -6.47 23.36 -27.87
N ASN A 173 -6.79 22.21 -28.48
CA ASN A 173 -8.17 21.80 -28.77
C ASN A 173 -8.79 20.84 -27.75
N HIS A 174 -8.06 20.51 -26.68
CA HIS A 174 -8.47 19.55 -25.67
C HIS A 174 -8.40 20.15 -24.27
N PRO A 175 -9.34 19.86 -23.37
CA PRO A 175 -9.09 20.04 -21.95
C PRO A 175 -8.01 19.04 -21.52
N VAL A 176 -7.02 19.52 -20.74
CA VAL A 176 -5.88 18.73 -20.27
C VAL A 176 -5.88 18.71 -18.74
N ALA A 177 -5.66 17.54 -18.17
CA ALA A 177 -5.42 17.35 -16.75
C ALA A 177 -4.19 16.46 -16.54
N ILE A 178 -3.17 16.99 -15.87
CA ILE A 178 -1.94 16.26 -15.55
C ILE A 178 -1.85 16.13 -14.03
N ASN A 179 -1.99 14.90 -13.55
CA ASN A 179 -1.84 14.62 -12.14
C ASN A 179 -0.36 14.55 -11.77
N HIS A 180 -0.01 15.25 -10.70
CA HIS A 180 1.27 15.05 -10.05
C HIS A 180 1.37 13.63 -9.52
N ARG A 181 2.59 13.11 -9.46
CA ARG A 181 2.86 11.76 -8.94
C ARG A 181 2.24 11.51 -7.55
N GLY A 182 2.19 12.53 -6.69
CA GLY A 182 1.63 12.44 -5.35
C GLY A 182 0.12 12.33 -5.26
N GLY A 183 -0.58 12.70 -6.31
CA GLY A 183 -2.04 12.64 -6.35
C GLY A 183 -2.77 13.80 -5.67
N HIS A 184 -2.07 14.70 -4.98
CA HIS A 184 -2.62 15.85 -4.26
C HIS A 184 -2.66 17.12 -5.12
N LEU A 185 -1.77 17.22 -6.12
CA LEU A 185 -1.68 18.33 -7.05
C LEU A 185 -2.03 17.90 -8.47
N SER A 186 -2.65 18.79 -9.22
CA SER A 186 -2.89 18.60 -10.65
C SER A 186 -2.65 19.89 -11.41
N TRP A 187 -2.32 19.78 -12.69
CA TRP A 187 -2.20 20.91 -13.61
C TRP A 187 -3.24 20.81 -14.71
N TYR A 188 -3.89 21.93 -14.96
CA TYR A 188 -4.96 22.06 -15.93
C TYR A 188 -4.64 23.17 -16.93
N ASN A 189 -5.07 22.99 -18.16
CA ASN A 189 -4.95 24.01 -19.20
C ASN A 189 -6.15 24.98 -19.19
N SER A 190 -6.08 26.04 -20.02
CA SER A 190 -7.12 27.08 -20.10
C SER A 190 -8.50 26.51 -20.45
N ARG A 191 -8.59 25.48 -21.32
CA ARG A 191 -9.86 24.83 -21.64
C ARG A 191 -10.48 24.11 -20.45
N ALA A 192 -9.67 23.44 -19.67
CA ALA A 192 -10.15 22.76 -18.47
C ALA A 192 -10.71 23.75 -17.44
N PHE A 193 -10.01 24.86 -17.19
CA PHE A 193 -10.50 25.94 -16.31
C PHE A 193 -11.81 26.54 -16.82
N ALA A 194 -11.91 26.80 -18.14
CA ALA A 194 -13.14 27.31 -18.74
C ALA A 194 -14.33 26.36 -18.57
N LEU A 195 -14.13 25.05 -18.77
CA LEU A 195 -15.16 24.04 -18.53
C LEU A 195 -15.58 23.95 -17.07
N ALA A 196 -14.64 24.14 -16.14
CA ALA A 196 -14.90 24.15 -14.70
C ALA A 196 -15.58 25.44 -14.20
N GLY A 197 -15.65 26.48 -15.03
CA GLY A 197 -16.14 27.81 -14.65
C GLY A 197 -15.23 28.54 -13.64
N ILE A 198 -13.95 28.14 -13.56
CA ILE A 198 -12.98 28.73 -12.65
C ILE A 198 -12.30 29.94 -13.30
N THR A 199 -12.32 31.07 -12.59
CA THR A 199 -11.72 32.34 -13.02
C THR A 199 -10.78 32.86 -11.94
N MET A 200 -10.12 33.99 -12.23
CA MET A 200 -9.30 34.69 -11.24
C MET A 200 -10.08 35.14 -10.00
N ALA A 201 -11.37 35.40 -10.14
CA ALA A 201 -12.25 35.80 -9.03
C ALA A 201 -12.74 34.62 -8.18
N THR A 202 -12.55 33.38 -8.63
CA THR A 202 -12.97 32.19 -7.89
C THR A 202 -12.13 32.05 -6.64
N PRO A 203 -12.73 32.03 -5.41
CA PRO A 203 -11.99 31.87 -4.18
C PRO A 203 -11.45 30.43 -4.05
N ASP A 204 -10.41 30.27 -3.27
CA ASP A 204 -9.93 28.94 -2.90
C ASP A 204 -10.94 28.27 -1.95
N PRO A 205 -11.30 27.00 -2.17
CA PRO A 205 -12.17 26.28 -1.26
C PRO A 205 -11.43 25.93 0.05
N GLU A 206 -12.18 25.72 1.12
CA GLU A 206 -11.61 25.22 2.37
C GLU A 206 -10.93 23.85 2.13
N GLY A 207 -9.67 23.72 2.56
CA GLY A 207 -8.86 22.51 2.33
C GLY A 207 -8.35 22.32 0.90
N GLY A 208 -8.29 23.40 0.08
CA GLY A 208 -7.76 23.36 -1.28
C GLY A 208 -7.26 24.70 -1.77
N ALA A 209 -6.57 24.74 -2.92
CA ALA A 209 -6.05 25.97 -3.50
C ALA A 209 -6.01 25.93 -5.04
N PHE A 210 -6.33 27.09 -5.67
CA PHE A 210 -6.04 27.38 -7.07
C PHE A 210 -4.78 28.23 -7.14
N TYR A 211 -3.71 27.73 -7.70
CA TYR A 211 -2.44 28.46 -7.75
C TYR A 211 -2.49 29.63 -8.74
N ARG A 212 -1.91 30.75 -8.31
CA ARG A 212 -1.87 32.00 -9.06
C ARG A 212 -0.43 32.50 -9.18
N ARG A 213 -0.11 33.07 -10.32
CA ARG A 213 1.18 33.68 -10.61
C ARG A 213 0.94 34.97 -11.43
N ASP A 214 1.54 36.07 -11.02
CA ASP A 214 1.48 37.35 -11.70
C ASP A 214 0.02 37.80 -12.02
N GLY A 215 -0.90 37.59 -11.07
CA GLY A 215 -2.31 37.92 -11.26
C GLY A 215 -3.08 37.03 -12.23
N GLN A 216 -2.57 35.83 -12.55
CA GLN A 216 -3.21 34.84 -13.43
C GLN A 216 -3.26 33.47 -12.75
N LEU A 217 -4.25 32.64 -13.09
CA LEU A 217 -4.23 31.21 -12.74
C LEU A 217 -3.03 30.55 -13.46
N ASP A 218 -2.15 29.90 -12.72
CA ASP A 218 -0.93 29.30 -13.29
C ASP A 218 -1.12 27.88 -13.84
N GLY A 219 -2.28 27.28 -13.60
CA GLY A 219 -2.61 25.93 -13.99
C GLY A 219 -2.63 24.93 -12.83
N GLY A 220 -1.93 25.22 -11.73
CA GLY A 220 -1.84 24.33 -10.58
C GLY A 220 -3.10 24.37 -9.70
N VAL A 221 -3.53 23.20 -9.22
CA VAL A 221 -4.69 23.01 -8.33
C VAL A 221 -4.33 21.99 -7.25
N ALA A 222 -4.61 22.33 -5.99
CA ALA A 222 -4.23 21.51 -4.84
C ALA A 222 -5.44 20.98 -4.07
N GLU A 223 -5.31 19.77 -3.54
CA GLU A 223 -6.20 19.12 -2.57
C GLU A 223 -7.68 19.18 -2.97
N LYS A 224 -8.59 19.59 -2.07
CA LYS A 224 -10.04 19.64 -2.33
C LYS A 224 -10.45 20.53 -3.52
N ALA A 225 -9.60 21.47 -3.95
CA ALA A 225 -9.87 22.25 -5.16
C ALA A 225 -9.93 21.40 -6.43
N ASN A 226 -9.29 20.21 -6.45
CA ASN A 226 -9.39 19.25 -7.55
C ASN A 226 -10.79 18.64 -7.72
N GLU A 227 -11.64 18.67 -6.70
CA GLU A 227 -12.98 18.08 -6.74
C GLU A 227 -13.88 18.74 -7.80
N VAL A 228 -13.65 20.02 -8.10
CA VAL A 228 -14.41 20.74 -9.15
C VAL A 228 -14.14 20.09 -10.51
N PHE A 229 -12.87 19.80 -10.81
CA PHE A 229 -12.47 19.15 -12.06
C PHE A 229 -12.88 17.67 -12.08
N ALA A 230 -12.89 17.01 -10.93
CA ALA A 230 -13.32 15.63 -10.80
C ALA A 230 -14.76 15.39 -11.26
N LYS A 231 -15.61 16.41 -11.17
CA LYS A 231 -17.03 16.36 -11.58
C LYS A 231 -17.22 16.45 -13.11
N ILE A 232 -16.23 16.94 -13.83
CA ILE A 232 -16.33 17.24 -15.27
C ILE A 232 -15.32 16.48 -16.12
N ALA A 233 -14.19 16.09 -15.57
CA ALA A 233 -13.22 15.25 -16.27
C ALA A 233 -13.70 13.79 -16.25
N PRO A 234 -13.64 13.06 -17.38
CA PRO A 234 -14.01 11.66 -17.40
C PRO A 234 -12.98 10.87 -16.57
N ARG A 235 -13.42 10.39 -15.43
CA ARG A 235 -12.66 9.47 -14.59
C ARG A 235 -13.15 8.03 -14.70
N GLU A 236 -14.18 7.80 -15.53
CA GLU A 236 -14.76 6.49 -15.67
C GLU A 236 -13.93 5.63 -16.62
N SER A 237 -13.09 4.79 -16.01
CA SER A 237 -12.59 3.59 -16.66
C SER A 237 -13.72 2.57 -16.80
N THR A 238 -13.72 1.78 -17.86
CA THR A 238 -14.66 0.68 -17.97
C THR A 238 -14.35 -0.40 -16.93
N ARG A 239 -15.30 -1.29 -16.68
CA ARG A 239 -15.09 -2.43 -15.78
C ARG A 239 -13.92 -3.29 -16.25
N GLU A 240 -13.81 -3.51 -17.56
CA GLU A 240 -12.75 -4.26 -18.21
C GLU A 240 -11.38 -3.59 -18.04
N GLN A 241 -11.32 -2.26 -18.21
CA GLN A 241 -10.07 -1.50 -18.00
C GLN A 241 -9.59 -1.59 -16.55
N ARG A 242 -10.51 -1.56 -15.58
CA ARG A 242 -10.17 -1.71 -14.16
C ARG A 242 -9.64 -3.11 -13.86
N GLN A 243 -10.27 -4.16 -14.38
CA GLN A 243 -9.80 -5.54 -14.27
C GLN A 243 -8.42 -5.71 -14.91
N GLN A 244 -8.24 -5.23 -16.15
CA GLN A 244 -6.96 -5.25 -16.85
C GLN A 244 -5.86 -4.48 -16.09
N GLY A 245 -6.21 -3.37 -15.45
CA GLY A 245 -5.30 -2.60 -14.60
C GLY A 245 -4.81 -3.42 -13.40
N VAL A 246 -5.71 -4.10 -12.69
CA VAL A 246 -5.35 -5.01 -11.60
C VAL A 246 -4.45 -6.14 -12.09
N ALA A 247 -4.81 -6.78 -13.21
CA ALA A 247 -4.01 -7.86 -13.80
C ALA A 247 -2.60 -7.40 -14.21
N LEU A 248 -2.48 -6.20 -14.80
CA LEU A 248 -1.20 -5.59 -15.14
C LEU A 248 -0.34 -5.34 -13.90
N MET A 249 -0.88 -4.66 -12.90
CA MET A 249 -0.13 -4.35 -11.68
C MET A 249 0.25 -5.60 -10.91
N SER A 250 -0.61 -6.62 -10.90
CA SER A 250 -0.31 -7.91 -10.31
C SER A 250 0.95 -8.54 -10.92
N LYS A 251 1.11 -8.50 -12.23
CA LYS A 251 2.32 -8.99 -12.93
C LYS A 251 3.55 -8.13 -12.63
N LEU A 252 3.41 -6.80 -12.67
CA LEU A 252 4.53 -5.89 -12.43
C LEU A 252 5.05 -5.97 -11.00
N MET A 253 4.15 -5.98 -10.02
CA MET A 253 4.51 -6.03 -8.60
C MET A 253 5.10 -7.39 -8.20
N THR A 254 4.56 -8.50 -8.75
CA THR A 254 5.15 -9.82 -8.50
C THR A 254 6.51 -10.00 -9.19
N ALA A 255 6.74 -9.36 -10.34
CA ALA A 255 8.08 -9.31 -10.95
C ALA A 255 9.11 -8.56 -10.08
N ALA A 256 8.66 -7.63 -9.24
CA ALA A 256 9.51 -6.96 -8.25
C ALA A 256 9.65 -7.74 -6.93
N GLY A 257 8.99 -8.90 -6.76
CA GLY A 257 9.06 -9.74 -5.56
C GLY A 257 7.95 -9.51 -4.53
N LEU A 258 6.96 -8.66 -4.81
CA LEU A 258 5.79 -8.48 -3.96
C LEU A 258 4.83 -9.65 -4.10
N THR A 259 4.44 -10.26 -2.99
CA THR A 259 3.46 -11.36 -2.95
C THR A 259 2.13 -10.94 -2.34
N SER A 260 2.14 -9.85 -1.59
CA SER A 260 0.96 -9.27 -0.96
C SER A 260 1.03 -7.76 -0.97
N VAL A 261 -0.14 -7.13 -1.13
CA VAL A 261 -0.28 -5.67 -1.12
C VAL A 261 -1.50 -5.25 -0.29
N THR A 262 -1.48 -4.02 0.23
CA THR A 262 -2.69 -3.36 0.71
C THR A 262 -3.07 -2.26 -0.27
N ASP A 263 -4.26 -2.36 -0.89
CA ASP A 263 -4.85 -1.20 -1.58
C ASP A 263 -5.46 -0.27 -0.53
N ALA A 264 -4.80 0.86 -0.32
CA ALA A 264 -5.03 1.73 0.83
C ALA A 264 -6.12 2.78 0.63
N GLU A 265 -6.82 2.79 -0.53
CA GLU A 265 -7.88 3.77 -0.82
C GLU A 265 -8.83 3.28 -1.91
N CYS A 266 -9.39 2.09 -1.72
CA CYS A 266 -10.13 1.40 -2.76
C CYS A 266 -11.56 1.95 -2.94
N SER A 267 -11.89 2.40 -4.15
CA SER A 267 -13.25 2.82 -4.53
C SER A 267 -14.14 1.62 -4.88
N PRO A 268 -15.48 1.79 -4.99
CA PRO A 268 -16.41 0.70 -5.33
C PRO A 268 -16.02 -0.05 -6.60
N GLY A 269 -15.66 0.69 -7.66
CA GLY A 269 -15.28 0.10 -8.95
C GLY A 269 -13.99 -0.70 -8.89
N TYR A 270 -13.07 -0.35 -8.01
CA TYR A 270 -11.81 -1.08 -7.81
C TYR A 270 -12.00 -2.34 -6.97
N VAL A 271 -12.89 -2.32 -5.96
CA VAL A 271 -13.28 -3.54 -5.24
C VAL A 271 -13.84 -4.58 -6.21
N THR A 272 -14.71 -4.15 -7.13
CA THR A 272 -15.24 -5.02 -8.18
C THR A 272 -14.13 -5.54 -9.10
N ALA A 273 -13.17 -4.69 -9.49
CA ALA A 273 -12.06 -5.08 -10.34
C ALA A 273 -11.16 -6.16 -9.71
N TYR A 274 -10.91 -6.07 -8.39
CA TYR A 274 -10.20 -7.13 -7.67
C TYR A 274 -10.95 -8.45 -7.68
N GLN A 275 -12.28 -8.42 -7.48
CA GLN A 275 -13.10 -9.63 -7.55
C GLN A 275 -13.10 -10.23 -8.95
N ASP A 276 -13.24 -9.40 -9.99
CA ASP A 276 -13.23 -9.84 -11.38
C ASP A 276 -11.87 -10.48 -11.74
N ALA A 277 -10.76 -9.83 -11.43
CA ALA A 277 -9.42 -10.36 -11.67
C ALA A 277 -9.12 -11.63 -10.86
N TYR A 278 -9.61 -11.71 -9.62
CA TYR A 278 -9.49 -12.90 -8.77
C TYR A 278 -10.24 -14.10 -9.36
N HIS A 279 -11.51 -13.92 -9.73
CA HIS A 279 -12.33 -14.97 -10.34
C HIS A 279 -11.82 -15.41 -11.71
N ALA A 280 -11.24 -14.49 -12.49
CA ALA A 280 -10.60 -14.80 -13.77
C ALA A 280 -9.24 -15.50 -13.62
N GLY A 281 -8.68 -15.60 -12.40
CA GLY A 281 -7.35 -16.15 -12.17
C GLY A 281 -6.21 -15.24 -12.65
N GLU A 282 -6.47 -13.95 -12.83
CA GLU A 282 -5.52 -12.95 -13.33
C GLU A 282 -4.76 -12.21 -12.21
N MET A 283 -5.16 -12.42 -10.96
CA MET A 283 -4.56 -11.79 -9.79
C MET A 283 -3.46 -12.69 -9.21
N ALA A 284 -2.20 -12.30 -9.38
CA ALA A 284 -1.03 -13.07 -8.99
C ALA A 284 -0.50 -12.73 -7.59
N PHE A 285 -0.97 -11.67 -6.95
CA PHE A 285 -0.65 -11.27 -5.57
C PHE A 285 -1.88 -11.38 -4.66
N ARG A 286 -1.66 -11.28 -3.35
CA ARG A 286 -2.74 -11.18 -2.35
C ARG A 286 -3.04 -9.72 -2.05
N VAL A 287 -4.32 -9.41 -1.80
CA VAL A 287 -4.77 -8.03 -1.56
C VAL A 287 -5.53 -7.91 -0.24
N TYR A 288 -5.10 -6.99 0.61
CA TYR A 288 -5.88 -6.46 1.73
C TYR A 288 -6.45 -5.12 1.32
N VAL A 289 -7.77 -4.99 1.26
CA VAL A 289 -8.46 -3.80 0.79
C VAL A 289 -8.83 -2.90 1.97
N MET A 290 -8.45 -1.62 1.89
CA MET A 290 -8.99 -0.55 2.71
C MET A 290 -9.87 0.33 1.83
N VAL A 291 -11.17 0.38 2.13
CA VAL A 291 -12.11 1.16 1.34
C VAL A 291 -12.04 2.65 1.67
N GLN A 292 -12.39 3.51 0.73
CA GLN A 292 -12.49 4.95 0.96
C GLN A 292 -13.58 5.28 2.00
N GLY A 293 -13.19 5.93 3.10
CA GLY A 293 -14.11 6.25 4.20
C GLY A 293 -15.10 7.39 3.89
N TYR A 294 -14.74 8.25 2.95
CA TYR A 294 -15.57 9.38 2.49
C TYR A 294 -16.42 9.03 1.25
N ALA A 295 -16.29 7.82 0.70
CA ALA A 295 -17.07 7.36 -0.44
C ALA A 295 -18.26 6.47 0.00
N PRO A 296 -19.30 6.34 -0.83
CA PRO A 296 -20.52 5.58 -0.51
C PRO A 296 -20.26 4.12 -0.12
N ILE A 297 -19.17 3.51 -0.59
CA ILE A 297 -18.87 2.10 -0.31
C ILE A 297 -18.79 1.80 1.19
N TYR A 298 -18.19 2.69 1.98
CA TYR A 298 -18.08 2.48 3.43
C TYR A 298 -19.45 2.50 4.11
N ALA A 299 -20.30 3.44 3.74
CA ALA A 299 -21.68 3.50 4.22
C ALA A 299 -22.46 2.22 3.83
N HIS A 300 -22.38 1.80 2.57
CA HIS A 300 -23.07 0.60 2.09
C HIS A 300 -22.60 -0.68 2.81
N LEU A 301 -21.31 -0.83 3.10
CA LEU A 301 -20.82 -1.98 3.86
C LEU A 301 -21.36 -1.99 5.30
N LYS A 302 -21.42 -0.83 5.95
CA LYS A 302 -22.01 -0.68 7.30
C LYS A 302 -23.50 -1.02 7.29
N ASP A 303 -24.26 -0.49 6.34
CA ASP A 303 -25.69 -0.72 6.19
C ASP A 303 -26.01 -2.20 5.91
N ALA A 304 -25.13 -2.88 5.17
CA ALA A 304 -25.20 -4.32 4.92
C ALA A 304 -24.75 -5.17 6.12
N GLY A 305 -24.30 -4.56 7.22
CA GLY A 305 -23.81 -5.27 8.42
C GLY A 305 -22.47 -5.98 8.22
N VAL A 306 -21.67 -5.55 7.24
CA VAL A 306 -20.35 -6.13 6.98
C VAL A 306 -19.34 -5.54 7.96
N TYR A 307 -18.59 -6.41 8.62
CA TYR A 307 -17.45 -6.06 9.47
C TYR A 307 -16.12 -6.22 8.72
N GLY A 308 -15.08 -5.51 9.18
CA GLY A 308 -13.73 -5.66 8.65
C GLY A 308 -13.20 -7.10 8.78
N GLY A 309 -12.47 -7.55 7.76
CA GLY A 309 -11.87 -8.88 7.68
C GLY A 309 -12.64 -9.88 6.80
N LEU A 310 -13.69 -9.44 6.08
CA LEU A 310 -14.41 -10.29 5.14
C LEU A 310 -13.54 -10.64 3.92
N GLY A 311 -13.46 -11.93 3.59
CA GLY A 311 -12.70 -12.45 2.46
C GLY A 311 -11.92 -13.71 2.81
N ASP A 312 -10.92 -14.04 1.98
CA ASP A 312 -10.06 -15.21 2.15
C ASP A 312 -8.57 -14.83 2.25
N ASP A 313 -7.68 -15.80 2.03
CA ASP A 313 -6.23 -15.58 2.05
C ASP A 313 -5.70 -14.79 0.83
N ASN A 314 -6.52 -14.55 -0.21
CA ASN A 314 -6.11 -13.87 -1.45
C ASN A 314 -6.72 -12.47 -1.59
N LEU A 315 -7.99 -12.29 -1.18
CA LEU A 315 -8.70 -11.02 -1.28
C LEU A 315 -9.53 -10.79 -0.03
N ARG A 316 -9.23 -9.71 0.70
CA ARG A 316 -9.89 -9.40 1.97
C ARG A 316 -10.21 -7.91 2.08
N ILE A 317 -11.44 -7.58 2.48
CA ILE A 317 -11.84 -6.22 2.86
C ILE A 317 -11.66 -6.08 4.36
N GLY A 318 -10.67 -5.30 4.80
CA GLY A 318 -10.31 -5.26 6.22
C GLY A 318 -10.34 -3.88 6.87
N GLY A 319 -10.15 -2.82 6.10
CA GLY A 319 -9.97 -1.49 6.64
C GLY A 319 -10.75 -0.39 5.93
N VAL A 320 -10.68 0.79 6.52
CA VAL A 320 -11.22 2.04 5.97
C VAL A 320 -10.15 3.13 6.02
N LYS A 321 -10.05 3.93 4.96
CA LYS A 321 -9.03 4.98 4.77
C LYS A 321 -9.65 6.38 4.79
N PHE A 322 -9.01 7.30 5.53
CA PHE A 322 -9.27 8.73 5.55
C PHE A 322 -7.99 9.53 5.34
N LEU A 323 -8.11 10.84 5.08
CA LEU A 323 -6.99 11.74 4.81
C LEU A 323 -7.11 12.98 5.70
N ALA A 324 -6.10 13.24 6.57
CA ALA A 324 -6.13 14.36 7.52
C ALA A 324 -5.33 15.57 7.04
N ASP A 325 -4.32 15.39 6.18
CA ASP A 325 -3.51 16.49 5.66
C ASP A 325 -2.98 16.20 4.24
N GLY A 326 -2.13 17.08 3.76
CA GLY A 326 -1.52 16.98 2.44
C GLY A 326 -0.27 16.10 2.38
N SER A 327 0.45 16.17 1.26
CA SER A 327 1.53 15.28 0.88
C SER A 327 2.92 15.79 1.27
N ALA A 328 3.78 14.87 1.77
CA ALA A 328 5.18 15.16 2.03
C ALA A 328 5.95 15.51 0.75
N GLN A 329 5.76 14.78 -0.34
CA GLN A 329 6.48 15.01 -1.59
C GLN A 329 5.97 16.22 -2.39
N GLU A 330 4.73 16.65 -2.17
CA GLU A 330 4.13 17.82 -2.83
C GLU A 330 4.23 19.08 -1.98
N ARG A 331 4.81 18.98 -0.78
CA ARG A 331 5.04 20.09 0.14
C ARG A 331 3.72 20.76 0.57
N THR A 332 2.72 19.93 0.87
CA THR A 332 1.41 20.35 1.38
C THR A 332 1.05 19.72 2.74
N MET A 333 1.91 18.83 3.30
CA MET A 333 1.66 18.23 4.62
C MET A 333 1.63 19.31 5.74
N ARG A 334 0.75 19.13 6.72
CA ARG A 334 0.52 20.11 7.79
C ARG A 334 1.52 20.00 8.93
N MET A 335 2.39 21.00 9.06
CA MET A 335 3.45 21.05 10.06
C MET A 335 3.22 22.14 11.10
N SER A 336 3.79 21.95 12.29
CA SER A 336 3.83 22.97 13.36
C SER A 336 4.80 24.11 13.05
N THR A 337 5.77 23.89 12.16
CA THR A 337 6.74 24.88 11.69
C THR A 337 6.68 25.01 10.17
N PRO A 338 6.94 26.20 9.61
CA PRO A 338 6.77 26.42 8.17
C PRO A 338 7.83 25.68 7.33
N TYR A 339 7.57 25.61 6.03
CA TYR A 339 8.55 25.15 5.04
C TYR A 339 9.72 26.11 4.93
N VAL A 340 10.91 25.59 4.62
CA VAL A 340 12.12 26.40 4.42
C VAL A 340 11.88 27.42 3.29
N GLY A 341 12.15 28.68 3.58
CA GLY A 341 11.96 29.77 2.62
C GLY A 341 10.51 30.21 2.41
N ARG A 342 9.55 29.63 3.14
CA ARG A 342 8.11 29.97 3.05
C ARG A 342 7.50 30.19 4.45
N PRO A 343 7.77 31.34 5.10
CA PRO A 343 7.51 31.56 6.53
C PRO A 343 6.02 31.52 6.92
N ASN A 344 5.10 31.64 5.96
CA ASN A 344 3.66 31.59 6.19
C ASN A 344 2.99 30.32 5.65
N ASP A 345 3.78 29.37 5.14
CA ASP A 345 3.28 28.11 4.61
C ASP A 345 3.55 26.96 5.58
N PHE A 346 2.48 26.48 6.21
CA PHE A 346 2.49 25.37 7.16
C PHE A 346 1.86 24.10 6.58
N GLY A 347 1.45 24.10 5.31
CA GLY A 347 0.69 23.02 4.69
C GLY A 347 -0.81 23.08 5.01
N ILE A 348 -1.55 22.05 4.59
CA ILE A 348 -3.02 22.03 4.52
C ILE A 348 -3.57 20.87 5.35
N LEU A 349 -4.59 21.14 6.20
CA LEU A 349 -5.45 20.13 6.80
C LEU A 349 -6.64 19.86 5.87
N THR A 350 -7.02 18.61 5.75
CA THR A 350 -8.17 18.16 4.93
C THR A 350 -9.35 17.67 5.78
N MET A 351 -9.12 17.44 7.09
CA MET A 351 -10.15 17.10 8.07
C MET A 351 -10.00 17.96 9.33
N THR A 352 -11.11 18.23 9.99
CA THR A 352 -11.18 18.81 11.33
C THR A 352 -10.97 17.71 12.40
N GLN A 353 -10.71 18.11 13.66
CA GLN A 353 -10.58 17.17 14.77
C GLN A 353 -11.85 16.33 14.98
N ASP A 354 -13.02 16.97 14.88
CA ASP A 354 -14.31 16.29 15.08
C ASP A 354 -14.58 15.25 14.00
N GLU A 355 -14.22 15.52 12.75
CA GLU A 355 -14.31 14.54 11.65
C GLU A 355 -13.38 13.35 11.86
N ILE A 356 -12.15 13.57 12.34
CA ILE A 356 -11.20 12.50 12.64
C ILE A 356 -11.69 11.65 13.82
N ASP A 357 -12.19 12.30 14.89
CA ASP A 357 -12.75 11.62 16.05
C ASP A 357 -13.94 10.74 15.67
N HIS A 358 -14.87 11.29 14.86
CA HIS A 358 -16.04 10.55 14.36
C HIS A 358 -15.61 9.34 13.52
N ALA A 359 -14.69 9.52 12.57
CA ALA A 359 -14.19 8.45 11.73
C ALA A 359 -13.56 7.31 12.54
N ALA A 360 -12.74 7.64 13.56
CA ALA A 360 -12.08 6.66 14.41
C ALA A 360 -13.09 5.86 15.25
N MET A 361 -14.04 6.53 15.85
CA MET A 361 -15.10 5.91 16.67
C MET A 361 -16.02 5.02 15.83
N GLU A 362 -16.39 5.47 14.63
CA GLU A 362 -17.24 4.72 13.73
C GLU A 362 -16.53 3.47 13.20
N ALA A 363 -15.27 3.58 12.79
CA ALA A 363 -14.49 2.44 12.31
C ALA A 363 -14.37 1.35 13.41
N GLU A 364 -14.16 1.74 14.67
CA GLU A 364 -14.11 0.80 15.79
C GLU A 364 -15.47 0.12 16.02
N LYS A 365 -16.57 0.89 15.99
CA LYS A 365 -17.94 0.38 16.14
C LYS A 365 -18.26 -0.72 15.12
N TYR A 366 -17.84 -0.55 13.86
CA TYR A 366 -18.05 -1.51 12.78
C TYR A 366 -16.87 -2.46 12.56
N ARG A 367 -15.88 -2.47 13.48
CA ARG A 367 -14.71 -3.37 13.47
C ARG A 367 -13.85 -3.30 12.21
N PHE A 368 -13.90 -2.20 11.47
CA PHE A 368 -12.92 -1.93 10.44
C PHE A 368 -11.59 -1.50 11.05
N GLN A 369 -10.47 -1.90 10.44
CA GLN A 369 -9.20 -1.28 10.76
C GLN A 369 -9.19 0.12 10.18
N ILE A 370 -8.97 1.13 11.01
CA ILE A 370 -8.84 2.50 10.53
C ILE A 370 -7.41 2.79 10.12
N GLY A 371 -7.23 3.41 8.94
CA GLY A 371 -6.00 4.05 8.50
C GLY A 371 -6.28 5.49 8.16
N ILE A 372 -5.53 6.42 8.76
CA ILE A 372 -5.65 7.84 8.44
C ILE A 372 -4.31 8.34 7.93
N HIS A 373 -4.33 8.91 6.70
CA HIS A 373 -3.20 9.63 6.14
C HIS A 373 -2.89 10.84 7.04
N ALA A 374 -1.69 10.87 7.57
CA ALA A 374 -1.17 11.97 8.37
C ALA A 374 0.34 12.05 8.21
N ASN A 375 0.80 13.02 7.43
CA ASN A 375 2.20 13.25 7.13
C ASN A 375 2.87 14.20 8.12
N GLY A 376 2.26 15.35 8.36
CA GLY A 376 2.79 16.38 9.24
C GLY A 376 2.55 16.10 10.72
N ASP A 377 3.41 16.62 11.57
CA ASP A 377 3.34 16.44 13.02
C ASP A 377 2.03 16.94 13.62
N VAL A 378 1.40 17.97 13.05
CA VAL A 378 0.08 18.49 13.47
C VAL A 378 -1.02 17.49 13.15
N ALA A 379 -1.03 16.92 11.93
CA ALA A 379 -2.03 15.93 11.54
C ALA A 379 -1.86 14.62 12.34
N ILE A 380 -0.62 14.19 12.59
CA ILE A 380 -0.33 13.01 13.42
C ILE A 380 -0.83 13.21 14.85
N ASP A 381 -0.64 14.41 15.43
CA ASP A 381 -1.17 14.76 16.76
C ASP A 381 -2.71 14.65 16.80
N MET A 382 -3.41 15.18 15.79
CA MET A 382 -4.87 15.12 15.70
C MET A 382 -5.37 13.66 15.59
N VAL A 383 -4.72 12.85 14.77
CA VAL A 383 -5.04 11.43 14.62
C VAL A 383 -4.80 10.66 15.91
N LEU A 384 -3.70 10.92 16.61
CA LEU A 384 -3.42 10.29 17.91
C LEU A 384 -4.46 10.66 18.96
N LYS A 385 -4.91 11.91 19.03
CA LYS A 385 -6.01 12.32 19.94
C LYS A 385 -7.27 11.49 19.72
N ALA A 386 -7.64 11.24 18.46
CA ALA A 386 -8.79 10.42 18.14
C ALA A 386 -8.59 8.94 18.56
N TYR A 387 -7.42 8.37 18.28
CA TYR A 387 -7.12 6.98 18.65
C TYR A 387 -7.03 6.79 20.18
N GLU A 388 -6.52 7.77 20.91
CA GLU A 388 -6.51 7.83 22.37
C GLU A 388 -7.94 7.87 22.95
N LYS A 389 -8.86 8.64 22.33
CA LYS A 389 -10.29 8.66 22.70
C LYS A 389 -10.94 7.29 22.50
N VAL A 390 -10.71 6.64 21.35
CA VAL A 390 -11.23 5.28 21.09
C VAL A 390 -10.71 4.31 22.17
N LYS A 391 -9.41 4.35 22.46
CA LYS A 391 -8.81 3.49 23.47
C LYS A 391 -9.38 3.71 24.87
N ALA A 392 -9.58 4.97 25.27
CA ALA A 392 -10.17 5.33 26.56
C ALA A 392 -11.63 4.87 26.70
N GLN A 393 -12.36 4.72 25.62
CA GLN A 393 -13.73 4.19 25.58
C GLN A 393 -13.82 2.67 25.53
N GLY A 394 -12.68 1.94 25.62
CA GLY A 394 -12.64 0.49 25.63
C GLY A 394 -12.58 -0.12 24.23
N ALA A 395 -11.55 0.24 23.47
CA ALA A 395 -11.28 -0.37 22.17
C ALA A 395 -11.22 -1.91 22.25
N ARG A 396 -11.59 -2.57 21.14
CA ARG A 396 -11.54 -4.04 21.03
C ARG A 396 -10.14 -4.58 21.34
N PRO A 397 -10.02 -5.82 21.82
CA PRO A 397 -8.74 -6.49 21.94
C PRO A 397 -7.98 -6.48 20.61
N ASN A 398 -6.66 -6.22 20.67
CA ASN A 398 -5.81 -6.14 19.49
C ASN A 398 -6.18 -4.99 18.53
N TYR A 399 -6.65 -3.85 19.09
CA TYR A 399 -6.86 -2.62 18.33
C TYR A 399 -5.53 -2.13 17.75
N ARG A 400 -5.45 -2.07 16.42
CA ARG A 400 -4.25 -1.68 15.65
C ARG A 400 -4.62 -0.60 14.64
N PRO A 401 -4.86 0.64 15.06
CA PRO A 401 -5.11 1.72 14.11
C PRO A 401 -3.81 2.04 13.36
N ARG A 402 -3.93 2.50 12.13
CA ARG A 402 -2.80 2.80 11.26
C ARG A 402 -2.66 4.31 11.12
N ILE A 403 -1.43 4.81 11.13
CA ILE A 403 -1.10 6.17 10.72
C ILE A 403 -0.37 6.05 9.39
N GLU A 404 -1.11 6.31 8.31
CA GLU A 404 -0.56 6.18 6.97
C GLU A 404 0.49 7.27 6.77
N HIS A 405 1.63 6.91 6.24
CA HIS A 405 2.83 7.72 6.03
C HIS A 405 3.56 8.15 7.30
N CYS A 406 2.88 8.69 8.30
CA CYS A 406 3.49 9.08 9.59
C CYS A 406 4.86 9.76 9.40
N SER A 407 4.92 10.76 8.49
CA SER A 407 6.19 11.19 7.89
C SER A 407 7.06 12.00 8.83
N LEU A 408 6.51 13.00 9.54
CA LEU A 408 7.27 13.84 10.46
C LEU A 408 6.84 13.59 11.90
N VAL A 409 7.71 12.97 12.68
CA VAL A 409 7.45 12.68 14.09
C VAL A 409 8.39 13.48 15.01
N ASN A 410 8.14 13.38 16.30
CA ASN A 410 8.99 13.89 17.37
C ASN A 410 8.92 12.94 18.59
N PRO A 411 9.73 13.10 19.63
CA PRO A 411 9.74 12.19 20.79
C PRO A 411 8.40 12.05 21.50
N ASP A 412 7.57 13.09 21.54
CA ASP A 412 6.24 13.01 22.16
C ASP A 412 5.27 12.15 21.34
N LEU A 413 5.20 12.40 20.03
CA LEU A 413 4.40 11.60 19.11
C LEU A 413 4.81 10.12 19.15
N LEU A 414 6.12 9.82 19.19
CA LEU A 414 6.61 8.44 19.28
C LEU A 414 6.11 7.73 20.57
N LYS A 415 6.16 8.40 21.72
CA LYS A 415 5.63 7.84 22.98
C LYS A 415 4.13 7.55 22.87
N ARG A 416 3.36 8.47 22.29
CA ARG A 416 1.92 8.33 22.13
C ARG A 416 1.55 7.24 21.10
N ILE A 417 2.25 7.16 19.97
CA ILE A 417 2.10 6.06 19.00
C ILE A 417 2.29 4.71 19.70
N LYS A 418 3.37 4.57 20.49
CA LYS A 418 3.62 3.36 21.28
C LYS A 418 2.51 3.08 22.28
N ALA A 419 2.09 4.10 23.03
CA ALA A 419 1.08 3.97 24.08
C ALA A 419 -0.28 3.55 23.51
N VAL A 420 -0.68 4.10 22.37
CA VAL A 420 -1.96 3.77 21.73
C VAL A 420 -1.91 2.43 20.99
N GLY A 421 -0.74 1.98 20.59
CA GLY A 421 -0.53 0.77 19.79
C GLY A 421 -0.78 0.97 18.30
N ALA A 422 -0.66 2.22 17.81
CA ALA A 422 -0.81 2.52 16.40
C ALA A 422 0.37 1.99 15.58
N ILE A 423 0.11 1.66 14.32
CA ILE A 423 1.11 1.19 13.36
C ILE A 423 1.46 2.35 12.42
N PRO A 424 2.67 2.91 12.48
CA PRO A 424 3.15 3.85 11.47
C PRO A 424 3.53 3.12 10.19
N LEU A 425 3.22 3.74 9.05
CA LEU A 425 3.56 3.24 7.71
C LEU A 425 4.44 4.25 6.95
N PRO A 426 5.67 4.53 7.41
CA PRO A 426 6.54 5.49 6.77
C PRO A 426 6.91 5.06 5.36
N PHE A 427 7.02 6.04 4.47
CA PHE A 427 7.49 5.78 3.11
C PHE A 427 8.88 5.17 3.10
N TYR A 428 9.03 4.01 2.51
CA TYR A 428 10.29 3.28 2.54
C TYR A 428 11.26 3.66 1.40
N THR A 429 10.75 4.13 0.23
CA THR A 429 11.58 4.54 -0.91
C THR A 429 11.90 6.03 -0.96
N TYR A 430 11.17 6.86 -0.21
CA TYR A 430 11.14 8.32 -0.40
C TYR A 430 12.46 9.02 -0.09
N ALA A 431 13.22 8.57 0.92
CA ALA A 431 14.53 9.15 1.20
C ALA A 431 15.45 9.07 -0.03
N HIS A 432 15.35 7.96 -0.79
CA HIS A 432 16.09 7.74 -2.02
C HIS A 432 15.46 8.46 -3.22
N TYR A 433 14.18 8.21 -3.45
CA TYR A 433 13.51 8.58 -4.70
C TYR A 433 13.19 10.07 -4.82
N HIS A 434 12.79 10.72 -3.73
CA HIS A 434 12.37 12.13 -3.70
C HIS A 434 13.40 13.07 -3.06
N GLY A 435 14.68 12.70 -3.03
CA GLY A 435 15.74 13.43 -2.35
C GLY A 435 15.85 14.91 -2.68
N ASP A 436 15.52 15.32 -3.92
CA ASP A 436 15.56 16.72 -4.34
C ASP A 436 14.56 17.61 -3.57
N LYS A 437 13.52 17.04 -2.98
CA LYS A 437 12.46 17.77 -2.26
C LYS A 437 12.80 18.05 -0.79
N TRP A 438 13.72 17.29 -0.21
CA TRP A 438 14.00 17.36 1.22
C TRP A 438 14.73 18.62 1.66
N VAL A 439 15.29 19.37 0.70
CA VAL A 439 15.85 20.72 0.96
C VAL A 439 14.81 21.69 1.50
N GLU A 440 13.54 21.53 1.12
CA GLU A 440 12.45 22.37 1.57
C GLU A 440 11.97 22.08 3.01
N TYR A 441 12.42 20.95 3.57
CA TYR A 441 12.17 20.58 4.97
C TYR A 441 13.34 20.96 5.90
N GLY A 442 14.56 20.95 5.35
CA GLY A 442 15.77 21.25 6.08
C GLY A 442 16.31 20.06 6.90
N PRO A 443 17.57 20.13 7.32
CA PRO A 443 18.25 19.00 7.96
C PRO A 443 17.63 18.62 9.33
N GLU A 444 17.09 19.58 10.06
CA GLU A 444 16.49 19.33 11.38
C GLU A 444 15.24 18.44 11.28
N LYS A 445 14.29 18.79 10.36
CA LYS A 445 13.10 17.96 10.16
C LYS A 445 13.47 16.59 9.60
N MET A 446 14.47 16.53 8.70
CA MET A 446 14.89 15.25 8.10
C MET A 446 15.46 14.24 9.11
N GLN A 447 15.87 14.67 10.31
CA GLN A 447 16.22 13.76 11.41
C GLN A 447 15.02 13.00 11.97
N TRP A 448 13.81 13.49 11.73
CA TRP A 448 12.55 12.96 12.24
C TRP A 448 11.59 12.50 11.14
N MET A 449 11.98 12.66 9.87
CA MET A 449 11.18 12.21 8.73
C MET A 449 11.52 10.77 8.33
N PHE A 450 10.44 10.00 8.05
CA PHE A 450 10.55 8.57 7.70
C PHE A 450 11.38 7.83 8.76
N ALA A 451 10.95 7.93 9.99
CA ALA A 451 11.75 7.70 11.20
C ALA A 451 11.87 6.22 11.57
N HIS A 452 12.26 5.35 10.62
CA HIS A 452 12.32 3.89 10.79
C HIS A 452 13.13 3.49 12.02
N ARG A 453 14.34 4.07 12.23
CA ARG A 453 15.16 3.76 13.39
C ARG A 453 14.46 4.15 14.70
N SER A 454 13.91 5.36 14.76
CA SER A 454 13.22 5.83 15.96
C SER A 454 12.01 4.95 16.30
N PHE A 455 11.21 4.52 15.33
CA PHE A 455 10.10 3.60 15.58
C PHE A 455 10.60 2.29 16.19
N LEU A 456 11.66 1.69 15.64
CA LEU A 456 12.24 0.45 16.16
C LEU A 456 12.81 0.62 17.57
N ASP A 457 13.53 1.72 17.85
CA ASP A 457 14.11 2.01 19.17
C ASP A 457 13.04 2.20 20.26
N TYR A 458 11.88 2.76 19.88
CA TYR A 458 10.72 2.84 20.78
C TYR A 458 9.94 1.51 20.86
N GLY A 459 10.33 0.48 20.11
CA GLY A 459 9.63 -0.80 20.05
C GLY A 459 8.23 -0.67 19.43
N ILE A 460 8.06 0.23 18.47
CA ILE A 460 6.83 0.44 17.72
C ILE A 460 6.86 -0.47 16.49
N PRO A 461 5.83 -1.31 16.25
CA PRO A 461 5.72 -2.07 15.03
C PRO A 461 5.62 -1.14 13.81
N VAL A 462 6.49 -1.34 12.81
CA VAL A 462 6.54 -0.53 11.59
C VAL A 462 6.12 -1.38 10.41
N ALA A 463 5.34 -0.81 9.49
CA ALA A 463 4.95 -1.47 8.25
C ALA A 463 5.49 -0.73 7.01
N PRO A 464 5.73 -1.45 5.90
CA PRO A 464 6.30 -0.90 4.69
C PRO A 464 5.23 -0.17 3.87
N ALA A 465 5.57 0.96 3.26
CA ALA A 465 4.68 1.73 2.41
C ALA A 465 5.41 2.29 1.19
N SER A 466 5.04 1.87 -0.01
CA SER A 466 5.49 2.51 -1.24
C SER A 466 4.68 3.75 -1.56
N ASP A 467 3.40 3.66 -1.27
CA ASP A 467 2.43 4.62 -1.76
C ASP A 467 2.50 4.76 -3.30
N TYR A 468 2.62 3.63 -4.03
CA TYR A 468 2.56 3.67 -5.48
C TYR A 468 1.15 4.15 -5.90
N ILE A 469 1.04 5.18 -6.66
CA ILE A 469 1.81 5.80 -7.75
C ILE A 469 2.89 6.81 -7.27
N PRO A 470 2.69 7.53 -6.15
CA PRO A 470 3.65 8.52 -5.66
C PRO A 470 5.08 7.98 -5.53
N GLY A 471 5.23 6.83 -4.89
CA GLY A 471 6.51 6.16 -4.72
C GLY A 471 6.70 4.95 -5.62
N PRO A 472 7.94 4.56 -5.89
CA PRO A 472 8.25 3.28 -6.52
C PRO A 472 7.88 2.12 -5.58
N PHE A 473 7.28 1.05 -6.13
CA PHE A 473 6.87 -0.12 -5.33
C PHE A 473 7.97 -1.18 -5.14
N GLU A 474 9.12 -1.04 -5.78
CA GLU A 474 10.20 -2.02 -5.79
C GLU A 474 10.80 -2.24 -4.40
N PRO A 475 10.64 -3.44 -3.78
CA PRO A 475 11.12 -3.68 -2.42
C PRO A 475 12.63 -3.56 -2.27
N LEU A 476 13.41 -3.91 -3.31
CA LEU A 476 14.87 -3.80 -3.24
C LEU A 476 15.34 -2.35 -3.20
N MET A 477 14.62 -1.43 -3.87
CA MET A 477 14.87 0.01 -3.71
C MET A 477 14.50 0.48 -2.30
N ALA A 478 13.44 -0.08 -1.72
CA ALA A 478 13.06 0.21 -0.34
C ALA A 478 14.15 -0.23 0.65
N LEU A 479 14.67 -1.46 0.52
CA LEU A 479 15.78 -1.95 1.35
C LEU A 479 16.99 -1.01 1.24
N GLN A 480 17.40 -0.64 0.02
CA GLN A 480 18.49 0.31 -0.19
C GLN A 480 18.22 1.66 0.47
N SER A 481 17.02 2.21 0.27
CA SER A 481 16.63 3.52 0.82
C SER A 481 16.67 3.56 2.35
N MET A 482 16.14 2.54 3.02
CA MET A 482 16.13 2.44 4.48
C MET A 482 17.52 2.25 5.08
N VAL A 483 18.39 1.49 4.40
CA VAL A 483 19.76 1.20 4.86
C VAL A 483 20.71 2.36 4.61
N THR A 484 20.63 2.99 3.43
CA THR A 484 21.60 4.04 3.04
C THR A 484 21.14 5.45 3.35
N ARG A 485 19.85 5.72 3.25
CA ARG A 485 19.27 7.06 3.33
C ARG A 485 19.84 8.03 2.29
N LYS A 486 20.43 7.48 1.21
CA LYS A 486 21.02 8.25 0.10
C LYS A 486 20.00 8.46 -1.01
N ASP A 487 19.93 9.67 -1.55
CA ASP A 487 19.17 9.96 -2.76
C ASP A 487 19.95 9.61 -4.03
N TYR A 488 19.37 9.87 -5.21
CA TYR A 488 20.03 9.63 -6.50
C TYR A 488 21.29 10.47 -6.73
N ALA A 489 21.44 11.60 -6.03
CA ALA A 489 22.62 12.45 -6.09
C ALA A 489 23.69 12.05 -5.04
N GLY A 490 23.45 10.99 -4.26
CA GLY A 490 24.33 10.53 -3.19
C GLY A 490 24.24 11.35 -1.89
N ARG A 491 23.34 12.33 -1.80
CA ARG A 491 23.12 13.10 -0.58
C ARG A 491 22.44 12.23 0.47
N VAL A 492 22.85 12.36 1.72
CA VAL A 492 22.32 11.59 2.85
C VAL A 492 21.28 12.42 3.61
N TRP A 493 20.10 11.87 3.81
CA TRP A 493 18.98 12.53 4.47
C TRP A 493 18.59 11.84 5.78
N GLY A 494 18.79 12.51 6.92
CA GLY A 494 18.51 11.97 8.25
C GLY A 494 19.27 10.66 8.51
N PRO A 495 20.62 10.65 8.56
CA PRO A 495 21.43 9.44 8.72
C PRO A 495 21.16 8.68 10.01
N ASN A 496 20.65 9.36 11.04
CA ASN A 496 20.22 8.79 12.31
C ASN A 496 19.01 7.85 12.17
N GLN A 497 18.32 7.87 11.03
CA GLN A 497 17.17 7.00 10.76
C GLN A 497 17.53 5.77 9.90
N ARG A 498 18.81 5.51 9.67
CA ARG A 498 19.27 4.27 9.04
C ARG A 498 18.92 3.07 9.90
N ILE A 499 18.54 2.00 9.24
CA ILE A 499 18.34 0.69 9.87
C ILE A 499 19.21 -0.36 9.19
N THR A 500 19.38 -1.50 9.84
CA THR A 500 20.13 -2.61 9.25
C THR A 500 19.32 -3.32 8.17
N LEU A 501 19.98 -4.03 7.27
CA LEU A 501 19.29 -4.79 6.22
C LEU A 501 18.33 -5.87 6.78
N PRO A 502 18.67 -6.65 7.83
CA PRO A 502 17.72 -7.57 8.46
C PRO A 502 16.46 -6.88 9.01
N GLU A 503 16.61 -5.70 9.63
CA GLU A 503 15.47 -4.90 10.11
C GLU A 503 14.60 -4.44 8.93
N ALA A 504 15.20 -3.98 7.84
CA ALA A 504 14.49 -3.55 6.62
C ALA A 504 13.73 -4.72 5.98
N VAL A 505 14.34 -5.90 5.88
CA VAL A 505 13.68 -7.13 5.39
C VAL A 505 12.50 -7.50 6.29
N LYS A 506 12.67 -7.43 7.63
CA LYS A 506 11.60 -7.75 8.58
C LYS A 506 10.43 -6.78 8.47
N ILE A 507 10.68 -5.48 8.23
CA ILE A 507 9.63 -4.49 7.92
C ILE A 507 8.89 -4.90 6.65
N CYS A 508 9.60 -5.20 5.55
CA CYS A 508 9.00 -5.55 4.27
C CYS A 508 8.35 -6.95 4.20
N THR A 509 8.39 -7.72 5.28
CA THR A 509 7.81 -9.05 5.37
C THR A 509 6.85 -9.15 6.57
N MET A 510 7.35 -9.38 7.78
CA MET A 510 6.54 -9.52 9.00
C MET A 510 5.82 -8.22 9.39
N GLY A 511 6.45 -7.05 9.19
CA GLY A 511 5.82 -5.74 9.44
C GLY A 511 4.59 -5.52 8.56
N GLY A 512 4.70 -5.86 7.27
CA GLY A 512 3.56 -5.79 6.33
C GLY A 512 2.43 -6.77 6.71
N ALA A 513 2.78 -8.00 7.09
CA ALA A 513 1.79 -8.99 7.55
C ALA A 513 1.09 -8.55 8.84
N TYR A 514 1.85 -7.95 9.78
CA TYR A 514 1.31 -7.43 11.04
C TYR A 514 0.30 -6.30 10.82
N ALA A 515 0.55 -5.44 9.83
CA ALA A 515 -0.31 -4.31 9.51
C ALA A 515 -1.71 -4.74 9.01
N SER A 516 -1.84 -5.93 8.44
CA SER A 516 -3.10 -6.49 7.94
C SER A 516 -3.68 -7.60 8.84
N TYR A 517 -3.19 -7.78 10.07
CA TYR A 517 -3.57 -8.88 10.99
C TYR A 517 -3.28 -10.28 10.44
N GLU A 518 -2.31 -10.43 9.56
CA GLU A 518 -2.01 -11.67 8.84
C GLU A 518 -0.63 -12.27 9.20
N GLU A 519 0.03 -11.78 10.26
CA GLU A 519 1.34 -12.25 10.71
C GLU A 519 1.37 -13.73 11.13
N LYS A 520 0.20 -14.30 11.41
CA LYS A 520 0.06 -15.73 11.72
C LYS A 520 -0.01 -16.61 10.49
N ILE A 521 -0.32 -16.02 9.31
CA ILE A 521 -0.53 -16.79 8.08
C ILE A 521 0.46 -16.46 6.96
N LYS A 522 1.19 -15.33 7.03
CA LYS A 522 2.21 -14.93 6.04
C LYS A 522 3.34 -14.10 6.66
N GLY A 523 4.30 -13.66 5.87
CA GLY A 523 5.39 -12.76 6.25
C GLY A 523 6.66 -13.47 6.75
N SER A 524 6.64 -14.79 6.95
CA SER A 524 7.85 -15.58 7.24
C SER A 524 7.76 -16.96 6.61
N ILE A 525 8.92 -17.57 6.33
CA ILE A 525 9.04 -18.95 5.88
C ILE A 525 9.00 -19.85 7.12
N THR A 526 7.79 -20.16 7.56
CA THR A 526 7.50 -20.94 8.77
C THR A 526 6.42 -21.97 8.46
N ALA A 527 6.57 -23.21 8.96
CA ALA A 527 5.57 -24.25 8.75
C ALA A 527 4.16 -23.80 9.20
N GLY A 528 3.15 -24.07 8.36
CA GLY A 528 1.76 -23.64 8.51
C GLY A 528 1.41 -22.31 7.81
N LYS A 529 2.38 -21.45 7.52
CA LYS A 529 2.15 -20.20 6.79
C LYS A 529 2.06 -20.41 5.29
N LEU A 530 1.48 -19.43 4.61
CA LEU A 530 1.34 -19.40 3.15
C LEU A 530 2.69 -19.49 2.45
N GLY A 531 2.78 -20.33 1.43
CA GLY A 531 3.99 -20.64 0.68
C GLY A 531 4.38 -19.52 -0.29
N ASP A 532 4.57 -18.33 0.23
CA ASP A 532 4.91 -17.12 -0.51
C ASP A 532 6.40 -16.80 -0.30
N PHE A 533 7.18 -16.77 -1.39
CA PHE A 533 8.59 -16.44 -1.32
C PHE A 533 9.12 -15.74 -2.57
N VAL A 534 10.26 -15.07 -2.41
CA VAL A 534 11.01 -14.44 -3.47
C VAL A 534 12.44 -14.97 -3.49
N MET A 535 12.97 -15.24 -4.68
CA MET A 535 14.35 -15.66 -4.91
C MET A 535 15.09 -14.58 -5.69
N LEU A 536 16.23 -14.16 -5.16
CA LEU A 536 17.11 -13.14 -5.73
C LEU A 536 18.37 -13.78 -6.31
N ASP A 537 18.91 -13.16 -7.37
CA ASP A 537 20.14 -13.63 -8.01
C ASP A 537 21.39 -13.50 -7.12
N LYS A 538 21.43 -12.43 -6.29
CA LYS A 538 22.54 -12.14 -5.37
C LYS A 538 22.03 -11.95 -3.95
N ASP A 539 22.93 -12.10 -2.98
CA ASP A 539 22.62 -11.83 -1.57
C ASP A 539 22.76 -10.33 -1.29
N PRO A 540 21.67 -9.64 -0.89
CA PRO A 540 21.76 -8.24 -0.49
C PRO A 540 22.70 -7.98 0.69
N HIS A 541 22.97 -9.00 1.54
CA HIS A 541 23.91 -8.89 2.66
C HIS A 541 25.39 -8.87 2.20
N GLU A 542 25.68 -9.39 1.02
CA GLU A 542 27.00 -9.45 0.40
C GLU A 542 27.15 -8.42 -0.73
N THR A 543 26.10 -7.65 -1.02
CA THR A 543 26.07 -6.63 -2.09
C THR A 543 26.35 -5.25 -1.49
N ASP A 544 27.05 -4.39 -2.25
CA ASP A 544 27.18 -2.98 -1.89
C ASP A 544 25.79 -2.38 -1.61
N PRO A 545 25.57 -1.75 -0.45
CA PRO A 545 24.28 -1.15 -0.11
C PRO A 545 23.72 -0.20 -1.17
N ASP A 546 24.55 0.50 -1.93
CA ASP A 546 24.13 1.39 -3.01
C ASP A 546 23.72 0.65 -4.29
N ALA A 547 23.95 -0.67 -4.38
CA ALA A 547 23.62 -1.52 -5.52
C ALA A 547 22.46 -2.50 -5.26
N ILE A 548 21.91 -2.55 -4.05
CA ILE A 548 20.84 -3.51 -3.66
C ILE A 548 19.64 -3.44 -4.61
N LYS A 549 19.21 -2.25 -5.01
CA LYS A 549 18.05 -2.05 -5.89
C LYS A 549 18.22 -2.65 -7.31
N HIS A 550 19.44 -3.01 -7.68
CA HIS A 550 19.76 -3.58 -8.99
C HIS A 550 19.87 -5.11 -8.99
N ILE A 551 19.68 -5.77 -7.84
CA ILE A 551 19.69 -7.23 -7.77
C ILE A 551 18.46 -7.77 -8.50
N PRO A 552 18.64 -8.68 -9.48
CA PRO A 552 17.49 -9.29 -10.17
C PRO A 552 16.63 -10.15 -9.24
N VAL A 553 15.31 -10.01 -9.36
CA VAL A 553 14.34 -10.95 -8.80
C VAL A 553 14.23 -12.12 -9.78
N VAL A 554 14.77 -13.28 -9.41
CA VAL A 554 14.82 -14.46 -10.29
C VAL A 554 13.49 -15.19 -10.29
N ARG A 555 12.80 -15.23 -9.15
CA ARG A 555 11.52 -15.94 -9.03
C ARG A 555 10.68 -15.37 -7.90
N THR A 556 9.39 -15.28 -8.15
CA THR A 556 8.37 -14.98 -7.14
C THR A 556 7.32 -16.10 -7.15
N VAL A 557 6.98 -16.58 -5.96
CA VAL A 557 6.02 -17.67 -5.76
C VAL A 557 4.96 -17.21 -4.76
N VAL A 558 3.70 -17.44 -5.10
CA VAL A 558 2.54 -17.16 -4.26
C VAL A 558 1.74 -18.43 -4.07
N GLY A 559 1.55 -18.87 -2.82
CA GLY A 559 0.85 -20.12 -2.51
C GLY A 559 1.44 -21.35 -3.20
N GLY A 560 2.76 -21.41 -3.33
CA GLY A 560 3.46 -22.50 -4.01
C GLY A 560 3.41 -22.44 -5.55
N LYS A 561 2.74 -21.44 -6.14
CA LYS A 561 2.68 -21.26 -7.61
C LYS A 561 3.68 -20.19 -8.04
N THR A 562 4.54 -20.50 -9.02
CA THR A 562 5.42 -19.50 -9.64
C THR A 562 4.58 -18.50 -10.42
N VAL A 563 4.66 -17.22 -10.03
CA VAL A 563 3.94 -16.09 -10.65
C VAL A 563 4.88 -15.19 -11.46
N HIS A 564 6.18 -15.29 -11.21
CA HIS A 564 7.24 -14.64 -11.99
C HIS A 564 8.50 -15.51 -12.01
N SER A 565 9.19 -15.55 -13.15
CA SER A 565 10.53 -16.13 -13.28
C SER A 565 11.27 -15.48 -14.44
N LEU A 566 12.58 -15.19 -14.25
CA LEU A 566 13.52 -14.82 -15.31
C LEU A 566 13.95 -16.04 -16.12
#